data_ada81ad23d8871f4910e29ef722648cd
#
_entry.id   ada81ad23d8871f4910e29ef722648cd
#
_cell.length_a   1.000
_cell.length_b   1.000
_cell.length_c   1.000
_cell.angle_alpha   90.00
_cell.angle_beta   90.00
_cell.angle_gamma   90.00
#
_symmetry.space_group_name_H-M   'P 1'
#
loop_
_entity.id
_entity.type
_entity.pdbx_description
1 polymer ?
#
loop_
_entity_poly.entity_id
_entity_poly.type
_entity_poly.pdbx_seq_one_letter_code
_entity_poly.pdbx_strand_id
1 'polypeptide(L)'
;MTRFTIEELMSADFLKNLADHPRDRAQELQPMLQMAGLTLEERYFVVGENKLIDIVSGDSDAVQAFTLAALSSGVAVSFTMRQITTSAETVSILQRAKESSFRPPSGS
;
A
#
# COMPACT_ATOMS: atom_id res chain seq x y z
N MET A 1 -6.28 11.25 7.59
CA MET A 1 -6.17 9.78 7.60
C MET A 1 -4.90 9.36 6.90
N THR A 2 -4.18 8.42 7.47
CA THR A 2 -2.90 7.99 6.91
C THR A 2 -3.11 7.15 5.67
N ARG A 3 -2.31 7.40 4.65
CA ARG A 3 -2.35 6.70 3.37
C ARG A 3 -1.08 5.94 3.11
N PHE A 4 -1.24 4.83 2.43
CA PHE A 4 -0.11 3.96 2.06
C PHE A 4 -0.25 3.52 0.61
N THR A 5 0.90 3.38 -0.07
CA THR A 5 0.96 2.55 -1.27
C THR A 5 1.39 1.16 -0.85
N ILE A 6 0.78 0.16 -1.46
CA ILE A 6 1.18 -1.23 -1.28
C ILE A 6 1.49 -1.79 -2.66
N GLU A 7 2.74 -2.20 -2.86
CA GLU A 7 3.12 -2.94 -4.06
C GLU A 7 3.07 -4.42 -3.72
N GLU A 8 2.26 -5.16 -4.45
CA GLU A 8 2.04 -6.57 -4.22
C GLU A 8 2.49 -7.36 -5.44
N LEU A 9 3.30 -8.39 -5.23
CA LEU A 9 3.59 -9.37 -6.28
C LEU A 9 2.66 -10.57 -6.07
N MET A 10 1.77 -10.79 -7.03
CA MET A 10 0.80 -11.89 -6.97
C MET A 10 1.49 -13.22 -7.14
N SER A 11 0.98 -14.23 -6.43
CA SER A 11 1.37 -15.62 -6.70
C SER A 11 0.84 -16.05 -8.07
N ALA A 12 1.48 -17.07 -8.65
CA ALA A 12 1.02 -17.64 -9.93
C ALA A 12 -0.40 -18.19 -9.80
N ASP A 13 -0.70 -18.83 -8.67
CA ASP A 13 -2.03 -19.41 -8.43
C ASP A 13 -3.11 -18.34 -8.35
N PHE A 14 -2.83 -17.22 -7.69
CA PHE A 14 -3.78 -16.11 -7.60
C PHE A 14 -4.01 -15.48 -8.96
N LEU A 15 -2.94 -15.24 -9.71
CA LEU A 15 -3.06 -14.68 -11.06
C LEU A 15 -3.83 -15.61 -11.99
N LYS A 16 -3.57 -16.92 -11.89
CA LYS A 16 -4.31 -17.93 -12.68
C LYS A 16 -5.79 -17.89 -12.34
N ASN A 17 -6.13 -17.79 -11.06
CA ASN A 17 -7.53 -17.71 -10.64
C ASN A 17 -8.22 -16.49 -11.25
N LEU A 18 -7.56 -15.34 -11.25
CA LEU A 18 -8.12 -14.14 -11.86
C LEU A 18 -8.28 -14.27 -13.38
N ALA A 19 -7.33 -14.93 -14.03
CA ALA A 19 -7.40 -15.17 -15.47
C ALA A 19 -8.53 -16.13 -15.84
N ASP A 20 -8.72 -17.18 -15.03
CA ASP A 20 -9.78 -18.16 -15.24
C ASP A 20 -11.16 -17.60 -14.91
N HIS A 21 -11.24 -16.67 -13.97
CA HIS A 21 -12.49 -16.05 -13.51
C HIS A 21 -12.32 -14.53 -13.49
N PRO A 22 -12.32 -13.87 -14.67
CA PRO A 22 -12.05 -12.43 -14.73
C PRO A 22 -13.10 -11.63 -13.98
N ARG A 23 -12.64 -10.76 -13.09
CA ARG A 23 -13.52 -9.91 -12.27
C ARG A 23 -12.71 -8.80 -11.60
N ASP A 24 -13.44 -7.79 -11.12
CA ASP A 24 -12.83 -6.72 -10.31
C ASP A 24 -12.72 -7.18 -8.86
N ARG A 25 -11.57 -7.74 -8.52
CA ARG A 25 -11.30 -8.24 -7.17
C ARG A 25 -11.28 -7.11 -6.13
N ALA A 26 -10.99 -5.87 -6.55
CA ALA A 26 -10.99 -4.72 -5.65
C ALA A 26 -12.37 -4.50 -5.05
N GLN A 27 -13.43 -4.64 -5.84
CA GLN A 27 -14.80 -4.52 -5.33
C GLN A 27 -15.11 -5.59 -4.29
N GLU A 28 -14.64 -6.81 -4.50
CA GLU A 28 -14.86 -7.91 -3.56
C GLU A 28 -14.13 -7.69 -2.24
N LEU A 29 -12.98 -7.02 -2.27
CA LEU A 29 -12.16 -6.77 -1.07
C LEU A 29 -12.71 -5.66 -0.19
N GLN A 30 -13.42 -4.69 -0.75
CA GLN A 30 -13.84 -3.50 0.00
C GLN A 30 -14.56 -3.82 1.31
N PRO A 31 -15.59 -4.67 1.35
CA PRO A 31 -16.26 -4.95 2.62
C PRO A 31 -15.34 -5.54 3.67
N MET A 32 -14.43 -6.42 3.26
CA MET A 32 -13.48 -7.06 4.17
C MET A 32 -12.50 -6.03 4.74
N LEU A 33 -11.97 -5.16 3.89
CA LEU A 33 -11.05 -4.12 4.32
C LEU A 33 -11.74 -3.12 5.26
N GLN A 34 -12.98 -2.74 4.96
CA GLN A 34 -13.74 -1.82 5.79
C GLN A 34 -13.98 -2.40 7.19
N MET A 35 -14.20 -3.69 7.30
CA MET A 35 -14.32 -4.35 8.61
C MET A 35 -13.03 -4.27 9.42
N ALA A 36 -11.89 -4.20 8.75
CA ALA A 36 -10.59 -4.04 9.40
C ALA A 36 -10.22 -2.58 9.62
N GLY A 37 -11.11 -1.64 9.30
CA GLY A 37 -10.83 -0.21 9.44
C GLY A 37 -10.02 0.38 8.32
N LEU A 38 -9.96 -0.29 7.17
CA LEU A 38 -9.18 0.14 6.01
C LEU A 38 -10.09 0.51 4.85
N THR A 39 -9.61 1.42 4.00
CA THR A 39 -10.28 1.76 2.75
C THR A 39 -9.30 1.58 1.60
N LEU A 40 -9.69 0.76 0.63
CA LEU A 40 -8.95 0.67 -0.63
C LEU A 40 -9.43 1.81 -1.51
N GLU A 41 -8.57 2.82 -1.71
CA GLU A 41 -8.93 3.98 -2.51
C GLU A 41 -8.79 3.69 -4.00
N GLU A 42 -7.70 3.02 -4.39
CA GLU A 42 -7.44 2.67 -5.78
C GLU A 42 -6.63 1.38 -5.86
N ARG A 43 -6.83 0.64 -6.94
CA ARG A 43 -6.02 -0.52 -7.28
C ARG A 43 -5.64 -0.45 -8.74
N TYR A 44 -4.35 -0.62 -9.02
CA TYR A 44 -3.81 -0.64 -10.38
C TYR A 44 -3.07 -1.95 -10.62
N PHE A 45 -3.15 -2.44 -11.86
CA PHE A 45 -2.32 -3.54 -12.33
C PHE A 45 -1.21 -2.95 -13.18
N VAL A 46 0.01 -3.41 -12.95
CA VAL A 46 1.14 -3.00 -13.79
C VAL A 46 1.12 -3.87 -15.05
N VAL A 47 0.98 -3.24 -16.20
CA VAL A 47 0.84 -3.96 -17.47
C VAL A 47 2.06 -4.82 -17.75
N GLY A 48 1.81 -6.11 -18.02
CA GLY A 48 2.88 -7.05 -18.34
C GLY A 48 3.61 -7.65 -17.14
N GLU A 49 3.15 -7.36 -15.92
CA GLU A 49 3.78 -7.87 -14.71
C GLU A 49 2.74 -8.51 -13.79
N ASN A 50 3.19 -9.32 -12.85
CA ASN A 50 2.33 -9.87 -11.80
C ASN A 50 2.24 -8.94 -10.59
N LYS A 51 2.25 -7.63 -10.84
CA LYS A 51 2.32 -6.60 -9.79
C LYS A 51 1.03 -5.80 -9.71
N LEU A 52 0.56 -5.62 -8.49
CA LEU A 52 -0.53 -4.70 -8.15
C LEU A 52 0.04 -3.52 -7.36
N ILE A 53 -0.57 -2.35 -7.55
CA ILE A 53 -0.28 -1.18 -6.73
C ILE A 53 -1.60 -0.72 -6.13
N ASP A 54 -1.70 -0.76 -4.81
CA ASP A 54 -2.89 -0.32 -4.08
C ASP A 54 -2.60 0.98 -3.35
N ILE A 55 -3.61 1.84 -3.27
CA ILE A 55 -3.61 2.99 -2.38
C ILE A 55 -4.64 2.70 -1.30
N VAL A 56 -4.19 2.60 -0.05
CA VAL A 56 -5.01 2.22 1.10
C VAL A 56 -4.88 3.29 2.18
N SER A 57 -5.99 3.66 2.78
CA SER A 57 -6.00 4.55 3.93
C SER A 57 -6.46 3.81 5.18
N GLY A 58 -5.90 4.20 6.33
CA GLY A 58 -6.23 3.60 7.60
C GLY A 58 -5.08 3.66 8.59
N ASP A 59 -5.24 2.93 9.67
CA ASP A 59 -4.22 2.82 10.70
C ASP A 59 -3.05 1.95 10.22
N SER A 60 -1.84 2.36 10.54
CA SER A 60 -0.61 1.67 10.12
C SER A 60 -0.59 0.20 10.55
N ASP A 61 -0.98 -0.08 11.79
CA ASP A 61 -1.00 -1.45 12.29
C ASP A 61 -2.02 -2.31 11.56
N ALA A 62 -3.19 -1.72 11.22
CA ALA A 62 -4.22 -2.42 10.46
C ALA A 62 -3.74 -2.75 9.05
N VAL A 63 -3.06 -1.80 8.39
CA VAL A 63 -2.49 -2.04 7.05
C VAL A 63 -1.44 -3.13 7.11
N GLN A 64 -0.55 -3.08 8.11
CA GLN A 64 0.50 -4.08 8.27
C GLN A 64 -0.10 -5.47 8.54
N ALA A 65 -1.12 -5.55 9.41
CA ALA A 65 -1.79 -6.81 9.68
C ALA A 65 -2.41 -7.40 8.42
N PHE A 66 -3.01 -6.56 7.59
CA PHE A 66 -3.56 -7.00 6.30
C PHE A 66 -2.48 -7.56 5.39
N THR A 67 -1.33 -6.87 5.26
CA THR A 67 -0.25 -7.35 4.39
C THR A 67 0.31 -8.68 4.88
N LEU A 68 0.48 -8.84 6.19
CA LEU A 68 0.98 -10.10 6.76
C LEU A 68 -0.01 -11.24 6.56
N ALA A 69 -1.31 -10.97 6.71
CA ALA A 69 -2.35 -11.97 6.47
C ALA A 69 -2.34 -12.42 5.00
N ALA A 70 -2.19 -11.48 4.08
CA ALA A 70 -2.15 -11.78 2.64
C ALA A 70 -0.91 -12.61 2.29
N LEU A 71 0.25 -12.26 2.85
CA LEU A 71 1.46 -13.04 2.64
C LEU A 71 1.32 -14.47 3.16
N SER A 72 0.76 -14.61 4.37
CA SER A 72 0.61 -15.94 4.98
C SER A 72 -0.43 -16.80 4.27
N SER A 73 -1.38 -16.19 3.56
CA SER A 73 -2.41 -16.92 2.81
C SER A 73 -1.92 -17.43 1.45
N GLY A 74 -0.77 -16.94 0.98
CA GLY A 74 -0.21 -17.34 -0.30
C GLY A 74 -0.77 -16.60 -1.52
N VAL A 75 -1.64 -15.61 -1.34
CA VAL A 75 -2.16 -14.83 -2.48
C VAL A 75 -1.09 -13.94 -3.10
N ALA A 76 -0.07 -13.59 -2.32
CA ALA A 76 1.04 -12.78 -2.81
C ALA A 76 2.36 -13.38 -2.37
N VAL A 77 3.41 -13.13 -3.15
CA VAL A 77 4.77 -13.56 -2.81
C VAL A 77 5.55 -12.46 -2.12
N SER A 78 5.14 -11.21 -2.27
CA SER A 78 5.75 -10.09 -1.54
C SER A 78 4.82 -8.89 -1.49
N PHE A 79 5.01 -8.07 -0.46
CA PHE A 79 4.37 -6.76 -0.32
C PHE A 79 5.44 -5.74 0.04
N THR A 80 5.31 -4.53 -0.51
CA THR A 80 6.11 -3.39 -0.08
C THR A 80 5.14 -2.27 0.30
N MET A 81 5.12 -1.91 1.58
CA MET A 81 4.23 -0.88 2.10
C MET A 81 5.03 0.40 2.34
N ARG A 82 4.52 1.52 1.80
CA ARG A 82 5.13 2.82 2.01
C ARG A 82 4.05 3.83 2.37
N GLN A 83 4.29 4.59 3.43
CA GLN A 83 3.41 5.70 3.76
C GLN A 83 3.62 6.83 2.75
N ILE A 84 2.51 7.43 2.32
CA ILE A 84 2.56 8.56 1.37
C ILE A 84 1.81 9.74 1.95
N THR A 85 2.22 10.93 1.52
CA THR A 85 1.52 12.17 1.84
C THR A 85 1.32 12.97 0.55
N THR A 86 0.25 13.76 0.50
CA THR A 86 0.07 14.68 -0.62
C THR A 86 1.12 15.78 -0.56
N SER A 87 1.29 16.49 -1.67
CA SER A 87 2.16 17.66 -1.72
C SER A 87 1.76 18.68 -0.65
N ALA A 88 0.45 18.91 -0.50
CA ALA A 88 -0.06 19.85 0.51
C ALA A 88 0.24 19.39 1.94
N GLU A 89 0.02 18.10 2.23
CA GLU A 89 0.31 17.53 3.55
C GLU A 89 1.80 17.60 3.89
N THR A 90 2.65 17.53 2.88
CA THR A 90 4.10 17.52 3.06
C THR A 90 4.64 18.89 3.49
N VAL A 91 3.88 19.96 3.29
CA VAL A 91 4.33 21.31 3.65
C VAL A 91 4.71 21.41 5.13
N SER A 92 3.87 20.88 6.02
CA SER A 92 4.18 20.91 7.46
C SER A 92 5.41 20.09 7.82
N ILE A 93 5.61 18.98 7.11
CA ILE A 93 6.78 18.12 7.29
C ILE A 93 8.04 18.87 6.85
N LEU A 94 7.98 19.54 5.71
CA LEU A 94 9.08 20.36 5.21
C LEU A 94 9.40 21.52 6.17
N GLN A 95 8.37 22.11 6.78
CA GLN A 95 8.56 23.17 7.76
C GLN A 95 9.32 22.65 8.98
N ARG A 96 8.98 21.47 9.46
CA ARG A 96 9.71 20.84 10.57
C ARG A 96 11.16 20.53 10.18
N ALA A 97 11.39 20.10 8.94
CA ALA A 97 12.74 19.84 8.45
C ALA A 97 13.55 21.12 8.41
N LYS A 98 12.95 22.23 7.97
CA LYS A 98 13.61 23.54 7.94
C LYS A 98 14.02 23.99 9.34
N GLU A 99 13.20 23.72 10.34
CA GLU A 99 13.44 24.09 11.73
C GLU A 99 14.38 23.12 12.46
N SER A 100 14.77 22.03 11.81
CA SER A 100 15.68 21.05 12.39
C SER A 100 17.04 21.66 12.62
N SER A 101 17.68 21.28 13.72
CA SER A 101 19.04 21.71 14.05
C SER A 101 20.11 20.87 13.38
N PHE A 102 19.71 19.90 12.57
CA PHE A 102 20.66 19.01 11.89
C PHE A 102 21.59 19.78 10.96
N ARG A 103 22.88 19.45 11.04
CA ARG A 103 23.91 20.00 10.16
C ARG A 103 24.81 18.86 9.68
N PRO A 104 25.28 18.90 8.41
CA PRO A 104 26.22 17.90 7.93
C PRO A 104 27.53 17.92 8.73
N PRO A 105 28.16 16.77 8.94
CA PRO A 105 29.38 16.69 9.75
C PRO A 105 30.57 17.45 9.19
N SER A 106 30.65 17.66 7.90
CA SER A 106 31.81 18.29 7.26
C SER A 106 31.83 19.81 7.37
N GLY A 107 30.93 20.41 8.13
CA GLY A 107 30.84 21.85 8.29
C GLY A 107 30.36 22.59 7.06
N SER A 108 29.75 21.89 6.14
CA SER A 108 29.19 22.47 4.93
C SER A 108 27.81 23.04 5.17
#